data_e171c0e4a828f1cfc3943f2d1e5b42dc
#
_entry.id   e171c0e4a828f1cfc3943f2d1e5b42dc
#
_cell.length_a   1.000
_cell.length_b   1.000
_cell.length_c   1.000
_cell.angle_alpha   90.00
_cell.angle_beta   90.00
_cell.angle_gamma   90.00
#
_symmetry.space_group_name_H-M   'P 1'
#
loop_
_entity.id
_entity.type
_entity.pdbx_description
1 polymer ?
#
loop_
_entity_poly.entity_id
_entity_poly.type
_entity_poly.pdbx_seq_one_letter_code
_entity_poly.pdbx_strand_id
1 'polypeptide(L)'
;MNKIVNLLNRVLGDSGVKLKKQNEFMYWSPFITHHKRKLQVNIQTQKWHCWVSNTGGRNLFQLFKRVNALREQFNELVELVGEPKYSRVKKQDKK
;
A
#
# COMPACT_ATOMS: atom_id res chain seq x y z
N MET A 1 6.94 -0.51 16.86
CA MET A 1 6.01 -0.10 15.82
C MET A 1 6.21 -0.89 14.55
N ASN A 2 5.15 -1.12 13.82
CA ASN A 2 5.23 -1.92 12.60
C ASN A 2 5.99 -1.19 11.50
N LYS A 3 6.96 -1.86 10.90
CA LYS A 3 7.80 -1.24 9.88
C LYS A 3 7.02 -0.92 8.61
N ILE A 4 6.02 -1.71 8.29
CA ILE A 4 5.18 -1.44 7.12
C ILE A 4 4.39 -0.16 7.34
N VAL A 5 3.85 0.05 8.53
CA VAL A 5 3.13 1.28 8.84
C VAL A 5 4.05 2.48 8.73
N ASN A 6 5.28 2.36 9.24
CA ASN A 6 6.24 3.44 9.13
C ASN A 6 6.51 3.80 7.67
N LEU A 7 6.69 2.78 6.85
CA LEU A 7 6.95 2.99 5.43
C LEU A 7 5.75 3.64 4.75
N LEU A 8 4.54 3.16 5.04
CA LEU A 8 3.34 3.74 4.48
C LEU A 8 3.19 5.20 4.89
N ASN A 9 3.48 5.52 6.15
CA ASN A 9 3.38 6.89 6.61
C ASN A 9 4.32 7.81 5.83
N ARG A 10 5.51 7.33 5.50
CA ARG A 10 6.45 8.14 4.74
C ARG A 10 6.03 8.27 3.28
N VAL A 11 5.55 7.19 2.69
CA VAL A 11 5.12 7.21 1.29
C VAL A 11 3.91 8.09 1.09
N LEU A 12 2.95 8.01 1.99
CA LEU A 12 1.70 8.75 1.86
C LEU A 12 1.77 10.14 2.48
N GLY A 13 2.81 10.40 3.26
CA GLY A 13 2.95 11.70 3.92
C GLY A 13 1.90 11.94 4.98
N ASP A 14 1.46 10.90 5.65
CA ASP A 14 0.33 10.95 6.56
C ASP A 14 0.51 9.88 7.62
N SER A 15 -0.03 10.10 8.80
CA SER A 15 -0.04 9.11 9.86
C SER A 15 -1.36 8.37 9.82
N GLY A 16 -1.31 7.07 9.53
CA GLY A 16 -2.53 6.30 9.44
C GLY A 16 -3.24 6.16 10.78
N VAL A 17 -4.55 5.97 10.71
CA VAL A 17 -5.36 5.74 11.90
C VAL A 17 -5.72 4.27 11.95
N LYS A 18 -5.37 3.62 13.07
CA LYS A 18 -5.63 2.20 13.23
C LYS A 18 -7.12 1.96 13.43
N LEU A 19 -7.65 1.00 12.70
CA LEU A 19 -9.05 0.62 12.85
C LEU A 19 -9.19 -0.46 13.91
N LYS A 20 -10.42 -0.76 14.26
CA LYS A 20 -10.69 -1.81 15.23
C LYS A 20 -10.27 -3.17 14.71
N LYS A 21 -10.39 -3.37 13.40
CA LYS A 21 -9.96 -4.62 12.82
C LYS A 21 -8.45 -4.72 12.88
N GLN A 22 -7.96 -5.92 13.07
CA GLN A 22 -6.55 -6.15 13.19
C GLN A 22 -5.85 -5.87 11.86
N ASN A 23 -4.73 -5.18 11.92
CA ASN A 23 -3.89 -4.87 10.74
C ASN A 23 -4.55 -3.95 9.71
N GLU A 24 -5.61 -3.24 10.08
CA GLU A 24 -6.27 -2.32 9.17
C GLU A 24 -6.00 -0.88 9.57
N PHE A 25 -5.67 -0.06 8.59
CA PHE A 25 -5.36 1.36 8.82
C PHE A 25 -6.06 2.21 7.78
N MET A 26 -6.45 3.42 8.17
CA MET A 26 -7.04 4.39 7.25
C MET A 26 -6.12 5.56 7.04
N TYR A 27 -5.99 5.99 5.81
CA TYR A 27 -5.15 7.11 5.41
C TYR A 27 -5.94 8.08 4.56
N TRP A 28 -5.41 9.29 4.42
CA TRP A 28 -5.97 10.22 3.46
C TRP A 28 -5.71 9.67 2.07
N SER A 29 -6.70 9.78 1.19
CA SER A 29 -6.54 9.26 -0.16
C SER A 29 -5.50 10.09 -0.92
N PRO A 30 -4.52 9.44 -1.55
CA PRO A 30 -3.55 10.14 -2.38
C PRO A 30 -4.10 10.40 -3.78
N PHE A 31 -5.28 9.87 -4.09
CA PHE A 31 -5.86 9.97 -5.44
C PHE A 31 -6.85 11.11 -5.59
N ILE A 32 -7.46 11.53 -4.50
CA ILE A 32 -8.48 12.57 -4.54
C ILE A 32 -8.55 13.26 -3.19
N THR A 33 -8.78 14.57 -3.22
CA THR A 33 -8.93 15.35 -2.00
C THR A 33 -10.30 15.10 -1.40
N HIS A 34 -10.32 14.76 -0.13
CA HIS A 34 -11.57 14.49 0.57
C HIS A 34 -11.41 14.91 2.02
N HIS A 35 -12.51 15.24 2.68
CA HIS A 35 -12.48 15.74 4.05
C HIS A 35 -12.39 14.62 5.09
N LYS A 36 -12.32 13.38 4.67
CA LYS A 36 -12.15 12.25 5.58
C LYS A 36 -11.14 11.26 5.00
N ARG A 37 -10.58 10.44 5.87
CA ARG A 37 -9.66 9.41 5.41
C ARG A 37 -10.47 8.32 4.73
N LYS A 38 -10.11 8.01 3.50
CA LYS A 38 -10.85 7.03 2.70
C LYS A 38 -9.99 5.92 2.10
N LEU A 39 -8.70 5.96 2.31
CA LEU A 39 -7.82 4.89 1.85
C LEU A 39 -7.63 3.88 2.97
N GLN A 40 -8.15 2.68 2.79
CA GLN A 40 -8.04 1.61 3.78
C GLN A 40 -6.95 0.64 3.33
N VAL A 41 -6.06 0.30 4.24
CA VAL A 41 -4.93 -0.58 3.94
C VAL A 41 -4.85 -1.69 4.99
N ASN A 42 -4.70 -2.93 4.53
CA ASN A 42 -4.45 -4.06 5.41
C ASN A 42 -2.95 -4.38 5.32
N ILE A 43 -2.23 -4.20 6.42
CA ILE A 43 -0.78 -4.36 6.39
C ILE A 43 -0.34 -5.82 6.40
N GLN A 44 -1.24 -6.74 6.69
CA GLN A 44 -0.92 -8.15 6.67
C GLN A 44 -1.14 -8.77 5.29
N THR A 45 -2.29 -8.48 4.68
CA THR A 45 -2.60 -9.03 3.36
C THR A 45 -2.10 -8.15 2.24
N GLN A 46 -1.75 -6.90 2.55
CA GLN A 46 -1.33 -5.89 1.59
C GLN A 46 -2.44 -5.37 0.70
N LYS A 47 -3.68 -5.78 0.93
CA LYS A 47 -4.80 -5.27 0.15
C LYS A 47 -5.13 -3.86 0.58
N TRP A 48 -5.55 -3.06 -0.37
CA TRP A 48 -5.89 -1.67 -0.10
C TRP A 48 -7.03 -1.22 -1.00
N HIS A 49 -7.77 -0.22 -0.53
CA HIS A 49 -8.90 0.28 -1.28
C HIS A 49 -9.19 1.74 -0.89
N CYS A 50 -9.43 2.57 -1.90
CA CYS A 50 -9.85 3.95 -1.67
C CYS A 50 -11.35 4.03 -1.93
N TRP A 51 -12.11 4.36 -0.88
CA TRP A 51 -13.56 4.31 -0.96
C TRP A 51 -14.19 5.46 -1.74
N VAL A 52 -13.45 6.54 -1.97
CA VAL A 52 -13.99 7.65 -2.76
C VAL A 52 -13.63 7.54 -4.24
N SER A 53 -12.42 7.12 -4.57
CA SER A 53 -12.04 6.97 -5.96
C SER A 53 -12.34 5.58 -6.50
N ASN A 54 -12.76 4.67 -5.62
CA ASN A 54 -13.07 3.29 -5.98
C ASN A 54 -11.90 2.61 -6.65
N THR A 55 -10.73 2.84 -6.10
CA THR A 55 -9.48 2.29 -6.61
C THR A 55 -8.90 1.36 -5.56
N GLY A 56 -8.39 0.23 -5.97
CA GLY A 56 -7.80 -0.70 -5.02
C GLY A 56 -6.78 -1.61 -5.66
N GLY A 57 -6.16 -2.45 -4.85
CA GLY A 57 -5.15 -3.37 -5.33
C GLY A 57 -4.93 -4.52 -4.38
N ARG A 58 -4.16 -5.49 -4.85
CA ARG A 58 -3.90 -6.72 -4.09
C ARG A 58 -2.63 -6.66 -3.27
N ASN A 59 -1.73 -5.75 -3.59
CA ASN A 59 -0.50 -5.61 -2.82
C ASN A 59 -0.09 -4.16 -2.78
N LEU A 60 0.85 -3.87 -1.90
CA LEU A 60 1.30 -2.50 -1.69
C LEU A 60 2.17 -1.99 -2.82
N PHE A 61 2.75 -2.87 -3.61
CA PHE A 61 3.53 -2.44 -4.77
C PHE A 61 2.65 -1.69 -5.75
N GLN A 62 1.40 -2.12 -5.90
CA GLN A 62 0.46 -1.44 -6.77
C GLN A 62 0.12 -0.05 -6.24
N LEU A 63 -0.04 0.07 -4.93
CA LEU A 63 -0.29 1.36 -4.31
C LEU A 63 0.91 2.28 -4.48
N PHE A 64 2.12 1.77 -4.23
CA PHE A 64 3.34 2.56 -4.35
C PHE A 64 3.52 3.07 -5.77
N LYS A 65 3.18 2.25 -6.76
CA LYS A 65 3.26 2.67 -8.15
C LYS A 65 2.31 3.83 -8.44
N ARG A 66 1.11 3.75 -7.92
CA ARG A 66 0.12 4.79 -8.18
C ARG A 66 0.48 6.12 -7.55
N VAL A 67 1.20 6.10 -6.43
CA VAL A 67 1.58 7.34 -5.77
C VAL A 67 3.00 7.77 -6.12
N ASN A 68 3.63 7.10 -7.06
CA ASN A 68 4.98 7.42 -7.52
C ASN A 68 5.98 7.40 -6.37
N ALA A 69 5.94 6.35 -5.58
CA ALA A 69 6.86 6.20 -4.46
C ALA A 69 8.29 6.16 -4.96
N LEU A 70 9.23 6.54 -4.12
CA LEU A 70 10.64 6.55 -4.46
C LEU A 70 11.16 5.13 -4.60
N ARG A 71 12.20 4.97 -5.42
CA ARG A 71 12.80 3.67 -5.61
C ARG A 71 13.24 3.05 -4.30
N GLU A 72 13.78 3.86 -3.40
CA GLU A 72 14.21 3.38 -2.10
C GLU A 72 13.05 2.81 -1.31
N GLN A 73 11.88 3.40 -1.47
CA GLN A 73 10.69 2.94 -0.77
C GLN A 73 10.22 1.61 -1.34
N PHE A 74 10.33 1.41 -2.65
CA PHE A 74 10.04 0.11 -3.23
C PHE A 74 11.00 -0.95 -2.70
N ASN A 75 12.28 -0.62 -2.62
CA ASN A 75 13.27 -1.56 -2.11
C ASN A 75 12.99 -1.91 -0.66
N GLU A 76 12.61 -0.93 0.14
CA GLU A 76 12.28 -1.18 1.53
C GLU A 76 11.07 -2.09 1.65
N LEU A 77 10.07 -1.90 0.78
CA LEU A 77 8.89 -2.75 0.79
C LEU A 77 9.26 -4.19 0.45
N VAL A 78 10.14 -4.38 -0.54
CA VAL A 78 10.60 -5.71 -0.88
C VAL A 78 11.25 -6.39 0.33
N GLU A 79 12.02 -5.66 1.08
CA GLU A 79 12.67 -6.22 2.27
C GLU A 79 11.68 -6.62 3.33
N LEU A 80 10.57 -5.90 3.43
CA LEU A 80 9.59 -6.16 4.46
C LEU A 80 8.59 -7.26 4.09
N VAL A 81 8.20 -7.35 2.84
CA VAL A 81 7.15 -8.28 2.41
C VAL A 81 7.55 -9.25 1.32
N GLY A 82 8.73 -9.10 0.74
CA GLY A 82 9.18 -9.95 -0.34
C GLY A 82 8.70 -9.43 -1.68
N GLU A 83 9.12 -10.10 -2.74
CA GLU A 83 8.79 -9.66 -4.09
C GLU A 83 7.35 -9.99 -4.44
N PRO A 84 6.73 -9.18 -5.32
CA PRO A 84 5.34 -9.44 -5.70
C PRO A 84 5.23 -10.75 -6.46
N LYS A 85 4.25 -11.54 -6.10
CA LYS A 85 4.07 -12.84 -6.69
C LYS A 85 3.77 -12.82 -8.17
N TYR A 86 3.04 -11.83 -8.62
CA TYR A 86 2.68 -11.80 -10.03
C TYR A 86 3.89 -11.62 -10.94
N SER A 87 5.00 -11.10 -10.42
CA SER A 87 6.20 -10.99 -11.23
C SER A 87 6.73 -12.34 -11.63
N ARG A 88 6.69 -13.28 -10.73
CA ARG A 88 7.20 -14.61 -11.02
C ARG A 88 6.36 -15.31 -12.04
N VAL A 89 5.07 -15.14 -11.97
CA VAL A 89 4.19 -15.76 -12.94
C VAL A 89 4.49 -15.27 -14.33
N LYS A 90 4.70 -13.99 -14.47
CA LYS A 90 5.03 -13.46 -15.76
C LYS A 90 6.29 -14.04 -16.33
N LYS A 91 7.29 -14.25 -15.52
CA LYS A 91 8.51 -14.79 -16.02
C LYS A 91 8.34 -16.16 -16.55
N GLN A 92 7.51 -16.94 -15.94
CA GLN A 92 7.31 -18.28 -16.42
C GLN A 92 6.69 -18.29 -17.78
N ASP A 93 5.86 -17.35 -18.05
CA ASP A 93 5.21 -17.32 -19.34
C ASP A 93 6.16 -17.09 -20.47
N LYS A 94 7.28 -16.51 -20.16
CA LYS A 94 8.16 -16.28 -21.21
C LYS A 94 8.86 -17.41 -21.69
N LYS A 95 9.03 -18.21 -21.11
CA LYS A 95 9.76 -19.26 -21.54
C LYS A 95 9.55 -20.06 -22.34
#